data_1cedda7d8ef2fbec596e795aa37a8077
#
_entry.id   1cedda7d8ef2fbec596e795aa37a8077
#
_cell.length_a   1.000
_cell.length_b   1.000
_cell.length_c   1.000
_cell.angle_alpha   90.00
_cell.angle_beta   90.00
_cell.angle_gamma   90.00
#
_symmetry.space_group_name_H-M   'P 1'
#
loop_
_entity.id
_entity.type
_entity.pdbx_description
1 polymer ?
#
loop_
_entity_poly.entity_id
_entity_poly.type
_entity_poly.pdbx_seq_one_letter_code
_entity_poly.pdbx_strand_id
1 'polypeptide(L)'
;MAELTPEDRAMLDYAVKLTLTPHDVTEADVSTLRSSGFDETAILDLCQVVSYYNYVNRLADGLGVELEKFWEVEKLTMTQEEFDSRLAERR
;
A
#
# COMPACT_ATOMS: atom_id res chain seq x y z
N MET A 1 -22.21 11.27 -3.13
CA MET A 1 -20.93 10.58 -3.31
C MET A 1 -20.24 11.13 -4.56
N ALA A 2 -19.02 11.55 -4.44
CA ALA A 2 -18.28 12.04 -5.59
C ALA A 2 -18.02 10.90 -6.59
N GLU A 3 -18.17 11.22 -7.87
CA GLU A 3 -17.83 10.25 -8.90
C GLU A 3 -16.32 10.08 -8.97
N LEU A 4 -15.88 8.85 -9.19
CA LEU A 4 -14.48 8.54 -9.36
C LEU A 4 -14.00 9.05 -10.71
N THR A 5 -12.84 9.69 -10.73
CA THR A 5 -12.17 10.03 -11.99
C THR A 5 -11.62 8.75 -12.63
N PRO A 6 -11.31 8.76 -13.95
CA PRO A 6 -10.66 7.61 -14.56
C PRO A 6 -9.35 7.23 -13.87
N GLU A 7 -8.58 8.21 -13.38
CA GLU A 7 -7.35 7.97 -12.63
C GLU A 7 -7.62 7.27 -11.32
N ASP A 8 -8.63 7.72 -10.55
CA ASP A 8 -9.03 7.10 -9.29
C ASP A 8 -9.49 5.66 -9.51
N ARG A 9 -10.26 5.43 -10.57
CA ARG A 9 -10.75 4.11 -10.93
C ARG A 9 -9.60 3.16 -11.24
N ALA A 10 -8.64 3.60 -12.05
CA ALA A 10 -7.49 2.80 -12.41
C ALA A 10 -6.66 2.46 -11.18
N MET A 11 -6.45 3.42 -10.28
CA MET A 11 -5.73 3.24 -9.04
C MET A 11 -6.42 2.20 -8.13
N LEU A 12 -7.74 2.32 -7.95
CA LEU A 12 -8.50 1.41 -7.12
C LEU A 12 -8.54 -0.01 -7.69
N ASP A 13 -8.74 -0.14 -8.99
CA ASP A 13 -8.75 -1.44 -9.66
C ASP A 13 -7.40 -2.16 -9.48
N TYR A 14 -6.31 -1.42 -9.63
CA TYR A 14 -4.96 -1.95 -9.42
C TYR A 14 -4.76 -2.36 -7.95
N ALA A 15 -5.17 -1.51 -7.01
CA ALA A 15 -5.01 -1.78 -5.58
C ALA A 15 -5.79 -3.02 -5.15
N VAL A 16 -7.02 -3.18 -5.62
CA VAL A 16 -7.85 -4.35 -5.33
C VAL A 16 -7.21 -5.61 -5.90
N LYS A 17 -6.75 -5.56 -7.14
CA LYS A 17 -6.12 -6.72 -7.79
C LYS A 17 -4.84 -7.12 -7.08
N LEU A 18 -3.98 -6.15 -6.74
CA LEU A 18 -2.74 -6.41 -6.02
C LEU A 18 -3.01 -7.00 -4.62
N THR A 19 -4.11 -6.59 -3.99
CA THR A 19 -4.49 -7.07 -2.67
C THR A 19 -5.06 -8.49 -2.70
N LEU A 20 -6.01 -8.74 -3.61
CA LEU A 20 -6.77 -10.00 -3.64
C LEU A 20 -6.08 -11.08 -4.48
N THR A 21 -5.50 -10.70 -5.60
CA THR A 21 -4.90 -11.65 -6.55
C THR A 21 -3.57 -11.12 -7.10
N PRO A 22 -2.56 -10.92 -6.21
CA PRO A 22 -1.31 -10.30 -6.63
C PRO A 22 -0.60 -11.03 -7.76
N HIS A 23 -0.74 -12.34 -7.85
CA HIS A 23 -0.14 -13.15 -8.91
C HIS A 23 -0.78 -12.91 -10.29
N ASP A 24 -1.95 -12.28 -10.32
CA ASP A 24 -2.64 -11.94 -11.57
C ASP A 24 -2.26 -10.57 -12.11
N VAL A 25 -1.54 -9.76 -11.35
CA VAL A 25 -1.07 -8.44 -11.81
C VAL A 25 -0.04 -8.65 -12.92
N THR A 26 -0.26 -7.99 -14.05
CA THR A 26 0.61 -8.10 -15.24
C THR A 26 1.09 -6.73 -15.69
N GLU A 27 1.99 -6.72 -16.66
CA GLU A 27 2.45 -5.47 -17.29
C GLU A 27 1.27 -4.69 -17.89
N ALA A 28 0.20 -5.35 -18.34
CA ALA A 28 -0.98 -4.68 -18.86
C ALA A 28 -1.65 -3.81 -17.78
N ASP A 29 -1.67 -4.28 -16.53
CA ASP A 29 -2.23 -3.50 -15.43
C ASP A 29 -1.39 -2.25 -15.15
N VAL A 30 -0.07 -2.38 -15.19
CA VAL A 30 0.85 -1.26 -15.02
C VAL A 30 0.71 -0.27 -16.18
N SER A 31 0.58 -0.77 -17.39
CA SER A 31 0.37 0.07 -18.59
C SER A 31 -0.93 0.88 -18.49
N THR A 32 -1.97 0.29 -17.91
CA THR A 32 -3.23 1.00 -17.68
C THR A 32 -3.02 2.19 -16.74
N LEU A 33 -2.22 2.03 -15.69
CA LEU A 33 -1.88 3.13 -14.80
C LEU A 33 -1.14 4.24 -15.55
N ARG A 34 -0.16 3.90 -16.38
CA ARG A 34 0.58 4.88 -17.20
C ARG A 34 -0.36 5.64 -18.11
N SER A 35 -1.26 4.94 -18.78
CA SER A 35 -2.24 5.55 -19.69
C SER A 35 -3.22 6.46 -18.97
N SER A 36 -3.44 6.22 -17.67
CA SER A 36 -4.33 7.03 -16.84
C SER A 36 -3.65 8.27 -16.26
N GLY A 37 -2.35 8.46 -16.52
CA GLY A 37 -1.63 9.66 -16.12
C GLY A 37 -0.62 9.46 -14.99
N PHE A 38 -0.43 8.23 -14.49
CA PHE A 38 0.55 7.97 -13.45
C PHE A 38 1.94 7.82 -14.08
N ASP A 39 2.90 8.59 -13.58
CA ASP A 39 4.30 8.40 -13.99
C ASP A 39 4.92 7.24 -13.21
N GLU A 40 6.16 6.89 -13.55
CA GLU A 40 6.83 5.74 -12.95
C GLU A 40 7.00 5.88 -11.43
N THR A 41 7.28 7.08 -10.96
CA THR A 41 7.41 7.36 -9.53
C THR A 41 6.08 7.15 -8.82
N ALA A 42 5.00 7.66 -9.39
CA ALA A 42 3.66 7.51 -8.82
C ALA A 42 3.22 6.04 -8.78
N ILE A 43 3.54 5.28 -9.83
CA ILE A 43 3.22 3.84 -9.88
C ILE A 43 4.00 3.09 -8.79
N LEU A 44 5.28 3.38 -8.63
CA LEU A 44 6.10 2.77 -7.59
C LEU A 44 5.56 3.11 -6.20
N ASP A 45 5.24 4.39 -5.96
CA ASP A 45 4.68 4.84 -4.69
C ASP A 45 3.36 4.13 -4.39
N LEU A 46 2.47 4.02 -5.39
CA LEU A 46 1.20 3.32 -5.22
C LEU A 46 1.41 1.86 -4.86
N CYS A 47 2.31 1.19 -5.56
CA CYS A 47 2.63 -0.21 -5.28
C CYS A 47 3.17 -0.37 -3.86
N GLN A 48 4.05 0.50 -3.42
CA GLN A 48 4.62 0.46 -2.08
C GLN A 48 3.57 0.69 -1.00
N VAL A 49 2.67 1.65 -1.20
CA VAL A 49 1.62 1.94 -0.23
C VAL A 49 0.67 0.75 -0.10
N VAL A 50 0.19 0.21 -1.21
CA VAL A 50 -0.72 -0.93 -1.21
C VAL A 50 -0.05 -2.14 -0.57
N SER A 51 1.20 -2.41 -0.92
CA SER A 51 1.95 -3.55 -0.38
C SER A 51 2.20 -3.40 1.12
N TYR A 52 2.47 -2.19 1.58
CA TYR A 52 2.66 -1.91 3.01
C TYR A 52 1.39 -2.21 3.81
N TYR A 53 0.24 -1.72 3.34
CA TYR A 53 -1.03 -2.00 4.03
C TYR A 53 -1.36 -3.49 4.01
N ASN A 54 -1.08 -4.18 2.91
CA ASN A 54 -1.27 -5.62 2.83
C ASN A 54 -0.38 -6.36 3.83
N TYR A 55 0.87 -5.92 3.96
CA TYR A 55 1.80 -6.48 4.94
C TYR A 55 1.28 -6.32 6.36
N VAL A 56 0.85 -5.12 6.73
CA VAL A 56 0.33 -4.83 8.06
C VAL A 56 -0.91 -5.67 8.37
N ASN A 57 -1.85 -5.75 7.41
CA ASN A 57 -3.07 -6.53 7.58
C ASN A 57 -2.77 -8.02 7.77
N ARG A 58 -1.86 -8.56 6.97
CA ARG A 58 -1.48 -9.98 7.09
C ARG A 58 -0.77 -10.27 8.39
N LEU A 59 0.05 -9.35 8.84
CA LEU A 59 0.75 -9.50 10.12
C LEU A 59 -0.25 -9.51 11.27
N ALA A 60 -1.21 -8.60 11.27
CA ALA A 60 -2.26 -8.55 12.27
C ALA A 60 -3.10 -9.84 12.27
N ASP A 61 -3.51 -10.29 11.07
CA ASP A 61 -4.27 -11.53 10.91
C ASP A 61 -3.47 -12.74 11.39
N GLY A 62 -2.20 -12.82 11.03
CA GLY A 62 -1.34 -13.93 11.41
C GLY A 62 -1.09 -14.02 12.90
N LEU A 63 -1.12 -12.90 13.59
CA LEU A 63 -0.96 -12.84 15.04
C LEU A 63 -2.29 -12.90 15.79
N GLY A 64 -3.42 -12.87 15.08
CA GLY A 64 -4.74 -12.91 15.70
C GLY A 64 -5.06 -11.66 16.49
N VAL A 65 -4.51 -10.49 16.08
CA VAL A 65 -4.73 -9.22 16.78
C VAL A 65 -5.45 -8.24 15.86
N GLU A 66 -6.15 -7.30 16.47
CA GLU A 66 -6.76 -6.21 15.73
C GLU A 66 -5.70 -5.21 15.29
N LEU A 67 -5.92 -4.57 14.16
CA LEU A 67 -4.98 -3.60 13.60
C LEU A 67 -4.64 -2.48 14.58
N GLU A 68 -5.63 -2.00 15.32
CA GLU A 68 -5.42 -0.94 16.32
C GLU A 68 -4.45 -1.38 17.43
N LYS A 69 -4.57 -2.62 17.88
CA LYS A 69 -3.68 -3.18 18.89
C LYS A 69 -2.28 -3.38 18.35
N PHE A 70 -2.17 -3.72 17.07
CA PHE A 70 -0.88 -3.84 16.40
C PHE A 70 -0.14 -2.49 16.40
N TRP A 71 -0.84 -1.42 16.06
CA TRP A 71 -0.26 -0.08 16.07
C TRP A 71 0.19 0.35 17.46
N GLU A 72 -0.58 0.01 18.49
CA GLU A 72 -0.22 0.30 19.87
C GLU A 72 1.04 -0.43 20.31
N VAL A 73 1.19 -1.70 19.91
CA VAL A 73 2.39 -2.47 20.22
C VAL A 73 3.61 -1.86 19.54
N GLU A 74 3.50 -1.44 18.29
CA GLU A 74 4.59 -0.76 17.60
C GLU A 74 5.00 0.54 18.30
N LYS A 75 4.03 1.30 18.78
CA LYS A 75 4.29 2.54 19.53
C LYS A 75 5.00 2.26 20.84
N LEU A 76 4.71 1.15 21.50
CA LEU A 76 5.36 0.75 22.73
C LEU A 76 6.80 0.31 22.55
N THR A 77 7.10 -0.27 21.39
CA THR A 77 8.44 -0.79 21.10
C THR A 77 9.33 0.21 20.36
N MET A 78 8.74 1.28 19.86
CA MET A 78 9.47 2.24 19.04
C MET A 78 8.82 3.62 19.17
N THR A 79 9.62 4.66 19.45
CA THR A 79 9.12 6.03 19.47
C THR A 79 8.90 6.49 18.02
N GLN A 80 8.09 7.52 17.86
CA GLN A 80 7.87 8.12 16.55
C GLN A 80 9.19 8.60 15.93
N GLU A 81 10.05 9.17 16.75
CA GLU A 81 11.36 9.64 16.34
C GLU A 81 12.24 8.51 15.81
N GLU A 82 12.27 7.38 16.53
CA GLU A 82 13.02 6.20 16.11
C GLU A 82 12.49 5.64 14.80
N PHE A 83 11.17 5.61 14.66
CA PHE A 83 10.52 5.14 13.44
C PHE A 83 10.90 6.03 12.25
N ASP A 84 10.83 7.34 12.43
CA ASP A 84 11.18 8.31 11.39
C ASP A 84 12.65 8.20 10.99
N SER A 85 13.54 8.01 11.98
CA SER A 85 14.97 7.82 11.74
C SER A 85 15.23 6.57 10.89
N ARG A 86 14.56 5.48 11.19
CA ARG A 86 14.71 4.22 10.44
C ARG A 86 14.21 4.35 9.02
N LEU A 87 13.11 5.07 8.82
CA LEU A 87 12.60 5.33 7.47
C LEU A 87 13.60 6.17 6.67
N ALA A 88 14.20 7.17 7.29
CA ALA A 88 15.20 8.03 6.65
C ALA A 88 16.43 7.23 6.22
N GLU A 89 16.87 6.27 7.04
CA GLU A 89 18.03 5.41 6.73
C GLU A 89 17.81 4.49 5.53
N ARG A 90 16.56 4.18 5.21
CA ARG A 90 16.22 3.28 4.10
C ARG A 90 16.14 3.98 2.75
N ARG A 91 16.16 5.28 2.73
CA ARG A 91 16.02 6.07 1.50
C ARG A 91 17.35 6.30 0.80
#